data_bd5ee5fe8e1caafd21fbf7a6e600de4e
#
_entry.id   bd5ee5fe8e1caafd21fbf7a6e600de4e
#
_cell.length_a   1.000
_cell.length_b   1.000
_cell.length_c   1.000
_cell.angle_alpha   90.00
_cell.angle_beta   90.00
_cell.angle_gamma   90.00
#
_symmetry.space_group_name_H-M   'P 1'
#
loop_
_entity.id
_entity.type
_entity.pdbx_description
1 polymer ?
#
loop_
_entity_poly.entity_id
_entity_poly.type
_entity_poly.pdbx_seq_one_letter_code
_entity_poly.pdbx_strand_id
1 'polypeptide(L)'
;MNDTDPVARTAGGREWQDPSHVGAYRGAAAGFPHWVESEAAVRECLPERVARVLDLGTGDGRLIALVREARPGCAAVGVDFSEPMLGAARARFAGTPEVELVTHDLALPLPDLGRFDLVVSGFAIHHLEDPRKRAIYGEAHAALLPGGRFLDLEHVASRTPALHSEFLAAIAHVEPGEDPSNRLAPVEDQLRWLEAAGFEDVDCHWKWRDLALLAARRPADRRP
;
A
#
# COMPACT_ATOMS: atom_id res chain seq x y z
N MET A 1 -28.27 -13.50 20.64
CA MET A 1 -28.72 -12.87 19.38
C MET A 1 -28.10 -11.47 19.36
N ASN A 2 -26.82 -11.39 19.00
CA ASN A 2 -26.13 -10.13 18.81
C ASN A 2 -25.81 -10.05 17.32
N ASP A 3 -26.71 -9.34 16.65
CA ASP A 3 -26.59 -8.94 15.26
C ASP A 3 -25.68 -7.72 15.24
N THR A 4 -24.37 -7.94 15.09
CA THR A 4 -23.42 -6.85 14.73
C THR A 4 -23.41 -6.78 13.23
N ASP A 5 -24.30 -5.94 12.72
CA ASP A 5 -24.32 -5.51 11.31
C ASP A 5 -22.91 -5.02 10.92
N PRO A 6 -22.27 -5.61 9.89
CA PRO A 6 -20.98 -5.09 9.44
C PRO A 6 -21.20 -3.69 8.89
N VAL A 7 -20.48 -2.72 9.46
CA VAL A 7 -20.46 -1.31 9.07
C VAL A 7 -20.55 -1.22 7.55
N ALA A 8 -21.57 -0.51 7.08
CA ALA A 8 -21.83 -0.30 5.66
C ALA A 8 -20.56 0.25 4.98
N ARG A 9 -19.91 -0.58 4.18
CA ARG A 9 -18.81 -0.19 3.31
C ARG A 9 -19.27 0.98 2.47
N THR A 10 -18.48 2.06 2.43
CA THR A 10 -18.70 3.16 1.49
C THR A 10 -18.85 2.58 0.07
N ALA A 11 -19.67 3.20 -0.78
CA ALA A 11 -20.03 2.67 -2.11
C ALA A 11 -18.81 2.34 -3.01
N GLY A 12 -17.64 2.93 -2.74
CA GLY A 12 -16.40 2.83 -3.49
C GLY A 12 -15.46 1.66 -3.12
N GLY A 13 -15.97 0.54 -2.65
CA GLY A 13 -15.11 -0.65 -2.38
C GLY A 13 -15.73 -1.95 -2.86
N ARG A 14 -16.94 -1.89 -3.42
CA ARG A 14 -17.66 -3.10 -3.86
C ARG A 14 -17.13 -3.66 -5.17
N GLU A 15 -16.61 -2.80 -6.05
CA GLU A 15 -16.00 -3.20 -7.33
C GLU A 15 -14.83 -4.16 -7.14
N TRP A 16 -14.05 -4.01 -6.06
CA TRP A 16 -12.93 -4.90 -5.74
C TRP A 16 -13.35 -6.31 -5.29
N GLN A 17 -14.65 -6.54 -5.08
CA GLN A 17 -15.23 -7.88 -4.88
C GLN A 17 -15.69 -8.52 -6.19
N ASP A 18 -15.68 -7.77 -7.31
CA ASP A 18 -16.04 -8.30 -8.63
C ASP A 18 -14.81 -8.87 -9.34
N PRO A 19 -14.77 -10.18 -9.64
CA PRO A 19 -13.65 -10.80 -10.34
C PRO A 19 -13.38 -10.21 -11.73
N SER A 20 -14.40 -9.67 -12.42
CA SER A 20 -14.24 -9.05 -13.75
C SER A 20 -13.54 -7.71 -13.62
N HIS A 21 -13.88 -6.88 -12.63
CA HIS A 21 -13.20 -5.62 -12.33
C HIS A 21 -11.72 -5.88 -11.97
N VAL A 22 -11.46 -6.79 -11.04
CA VAL A 22 -10.12 -7.20 -10.63
C VAL A 22 -9.30 -7.74 -11.83
N GLY A 23 -9.93 -8.54 -12.70
CA GLY A 23 -9.28 -9.05 -13.90
C GLY A 23 -8.87 -7.94 -14.88
N ALA A 24 -9.75 -6.96 -15.09
CA ALA A 24 -9.48 -5.79 -15.94
C ALA A 24 -8.36 -4.92 -15.35
N TYR A 25 -8.41 -4.60 -14.07
CA TYR A 25 -7.36 -3.84 -13.37
C TYR A 25 -5.99 -4.52 -13.49
N ARG A 26 -5.90 -5.81 -13.20
CA ARG A 26 -4.63 -6.56 -13.30
C ARG A 26 -4.08 -6.59 -14.71
N GLY A 27 -4.95 -6.67 -15.71
CA GLY A 27 -4.56 -6.60 -17.13
C GLY A 27 -4.03 -5.22 -17.52
N ALA A 28 -4.60 -4.15 -16.97
CA ALA A 28 -4.20 -2.77 -17.23
C ALA A 28 -2.97 -2.33 -16.46
N ALA A 29 -2.74 -2.86 -15.26
CA ALA A 29 -1.70 -2.41 -14.33
C ALA A 29 -0.28 -2.38 -14.95
N ALA A 30 0.07 -3.34 -15.79
CA ALA A 30 1.36 -3.38 -16.48
C ALA A 30 1.54 -2.26 -17.54
N GLY A 31 0.44 -1.63 -17.97
CA GLY A 31 0.43 -0.50 -18.92
C GLY A 31 0.52 0.87 -18.25
N PHE A 32 0.52 0.93 -16.93
CA PHE A 32 0.58 2.21 -16.22
C PHE A 32 1.91 2.93 -16.50
N PRO A 33 1.89 4.23 -16.82
CA PRO A 33 3.12 4.98 -17.08
C PRO A 33 4.05 4.95 -15.85
N HIS A 34 5.35 4.87 -16.09
CA HIS A 34 6.38 4.89 -15.05
C HIS A 34 6.26 3.79 -13.98
N TRP A 35 5.60 2.70 -14.32
CA TRP A 35 5.48 1.56 -13.40
C TRP A 35 6.85 0.95 -13.03
N VAL A 36 7.71 0.76 -14.05
CA VAL A 36 9.07 0.21 -13.86
C VAL A 36 9.92 1.13 -12.99
N GLU A 37 9.84 2.45 -13.22
CA GLU A 37 10.57 3.45 -12.45
C GLU A 37 10.08 3.50 -10.99
N SER A 38 8.77 3.38 -10.76
CA SER A 38 8.22 3.35 -9.41
C SER A 38 8.68 2.10 -8.64
N GLU A 39 8.71 0.94 -9.28
CA GLU A 39 9.26 -0.28 -8.67
C GLU A 39 10.77 -0.18 -8.42
N ALA A 40 11.53 0.44 -9.32
CA ALA A 40 12.95 0.70 -9.11
C ALA A 40 13.16 1.58 -7.87
N ALA A 41 12.36 2.64 -7.71
CA ALA A 41 12.41 3.49 -6.53
C ALA A 41 12.08 2.71 -5.24
N VAL A 42 11.07 1.83 -5.26
CA VAL A 42 10.79 0.93 -4.12
C VAL A 42 12.02 0.06 -3.82
N ARG A 43 12.65 -0.56 -4.83
CA ARG A 43 13.85 -1.41 -4.64
C ARG A 43 15.01 -0.65 -4.02
N GLU A 44 15.24 0.60 -4.42
CA GLU A 44 16.28 1.47 -3.84
C GLU A 44 16.03 1.81 -2.37
N CYS A 45 14.77 1.94 -1.98
CA CYS A 45 14.38 2.23 -0.60
C CYS A 45 14.35 1.00 0.31
N LEU A 46 14.47 -0.23 -0.21
CA LEU A 46 14.45 -1.44 0.62
C LEU A 46 15.63 -1.50 1.59
N PRO A 47 15.40 -1.85 2.87
CA PRO A 47 16.50 -2.15 3.78
C PRO A 47 17.45 -3.20 3.20
N GLU A 48 18.73 -3.16 3.58
CA GLU A 48 19.72 -4.15 3.15
C GLU A 48 19.29 -5.58 3.51
N ARG A 49 18.65 -5.73 4.66
CA ARG A 49 18.10 -7.01 5.15
C ARG A 49 16.65 -6.85 5.50
N VAL A 50 15.83 -7.80 5.07
CA VAL A 50 14.42 -7.92 5.42
C VAL A 50 14.15 -9.39 5.73
N ALA A 51 13.95 -9.70 7.01
CA ALA A 51 13.56 -11.04 7.42
C ALA A 51 12.02 -11.20 7.28
N ARG A 52 11.26 -10.14 7.57
CA ARG A 52 9.80 -10.21 7.52
C ARG A 52 9.19 -8.90 7.03
N VAL A 53 8.29 -8.97 6.04
CA VAL A 53 7.55 -7.83 5.47
C VAL A 53 6.05 -7.96 5.70
N LEU A 54 5.39 -6.83 5.99
CA LEU A 54 3.93 -6.68 5.95
C LEU A 54 3.56 -5.83 4.73
N ASP A 55 2.58 -6.30 3.94
CA ASP A 55 2.04 -5.59 2.78
C ASP A 55 0.58 -5.21 3.03
N LEU A 56 0.32 -3.92 3.13
CA LEU A 56 -0.99 -3.33 3.43
C LEU A 56 -1.76 -3.07 2.12
N GLY A 57 -2.85 -3.79 1.90
CA GLY A 57 -3.57 -3.80 0.64
C GLY A 57 -2.78 -4.55 -0.43
N THR A 58 -2.40 -5.80 -0.12
CA THR A 58 -1.46 -6.59 -0.92
C THR A 58 -1.94 -6.88 -2.35
N GLY A 59 -3.24 -6.77 -2.60
CA GLY A 59 -3.81 -7.08 -3.90
C GLY A 59 -3.46 -8.48 -4.36
N ASP A 60 -2.88 -8.60 -5.56
CA ASP A 60 -2.40 -9.86 -6.11
C ASP A 60 -0.99 -10.27 -5.63
N GLY A 61 -0.45 -9.59 -4.61
CA GLY A 61 0.84 -9.89 -3.99
C GLY A 61 2.06 -9.33 -4.74
N ARG A 62 1.89 -8.33 -5.58
CA ARG A 62 2.97 -7.80 -6.43
C ARG A 62 4.13 -7.20 -5.64
N LEU A 63 3.86 -6.37 -4.61
CA LEU A 63 4.92 -5.80 -3.78
C LEU A 63 5.65 -6.87 -2.96
N ILE A 64 4.93 -7.86 -2.43
CA ILE A 64 5.57 -9.04 -1.79
C ILE A 64 6.53 -9.72 -2.77
N ALA A 65 6.11 -9.95 -4.01
CA ALA A 65 6.96 -10.58 -5.02
C ALA A 65 8.22 -9.75 -5.29
N LEU A 66 8.07 -8.41 -5.45
CA LEU A 66 9.18 -7.48 -5.65
C LEU A 66 10.17 -7.51 -4.47
N VAL A 67 9.66 -7.46 -3.23
CA VAL A 67 10.51 -7.51 -2.03
C VAL A 67 11.24 -8.84 -1.94
N ARG A 68 10.56 -9.96 -2.17
CA ARG A 68 11.16 -11.31 -2.09
C ARG A 68 12.17 -11.57 -3.20
N GLU A 69 11.98 -10.99 -4.39
CA GLU A 69 12.99 -11.03 -5.45
C GLU A 69 14.26 -10.28 -5.04
N ALA A 70 14.12 -9.10 -4.43
CA ALA A 70 15.26 -8.29 -3.98
C ALA A 70 15.88 -8.81 -2.68
N ARG A 71 15.12 -9.52 -1.85
CA ARG A 71 15.53 -10.05 -0.52
C ARG A 71 15.07 -11.51 -0.39
N PRO A 72 15.78 -12.45 -1.02
CA PRO A 72 15.43 -13.88 -0.98
C PRO A 72 15.36 -14.42 0.45
N GLY A 73 14.35 -15.26 0.72
CA GLY A 73 14.11 -15.83 2.05
C GLY A 73 13.29 -14.95 3.00
N CYS A 74 12.90 -13.73 2.59
CA CYS A 74 12.00 -12.89 3.35
C CYS A 74 10.65 -13.59 3.55
N ALA A 75 10.19 -13.69 4.80
CA ALA A 75 8.81 -14.06 5.10
C ALA A 75 7.89 -12.86 4.89
N ALA A 76 6.64 -13.10 4.48
CA ALA A 76 5.72 -12.04 4.16
C ALA A 76 4.32 -12.30 4.74
N VAL A 77 3.67 -11.23 5.17
CA VAL A 77 2.24 -11.20 5.47
C VAL A 77 1.60 -10.17 4.55
N GLY A 78 0.62 -10.57 3.76
CA GLY A 78 -0.18 -9.67 2.94
C GLY A 78 -1.59 -9.57 3.47
N VAL A 79 -2.12 -8.36 3.63
CA VAL A 79 -3.50 -8.13 4.02
C VAL A 79 -4.27 -7.44 2.90
N ASP A 80 -5.47 -7.92 2.59
CA ASP A 80 -6.39 -7.32 1.64
C ASP A 80 -7.82 -7.70 1.96
N PHE A 81 -8.80 -6.89 1.57
CA PHE A 81 -10.20 -7.22 1.78
C PHE A 81 -10.83 -7.91 0.56
N SER A 82 -10.20 -7.83 -0.61
CA SER A 82 -10.69 -8.37 -1.87
C SER A 82 -10.34 -9.85 -2.01
N GLU A 83 -11.34 -10.73 -1.88
CA GLU A 83 -11.13 -12.17 -2.10
C GLU A 83 -10.68 -12.51 -3.54
N PRO A 84 -11.15 -11.84 -4.62
CA PRO A 84 -10.60 -12.04 -5.96
C PRO A 84 -9.11 -11.70 -6.06
N MET A 85 -8.66 -10.60 -5.42
CA MET A 85 -7.24 -10.23 -5.35
C MET A 85 -6.43 -11.27 -4.56
N LEU A 86 -6.89 -11.62 -3.36
CA LEU A 86 -6.23 -12.65 -2.54
C LEU A 86 -6.19 -14.01 -3.23
N GLY A 87 -7.21 -14.35 -4.02
CA GLY A 87 -7.21 -15.55 -4.87
C GLY A 87 -6.05 -15.55 -5.86
N ALA A 88 -5.78 -14.40 -6.50
CA ALA A 88 -4.65 -14.23 -7.39
C ALA A 88 -3.29 -14.27 -6.65
N ALA A 89 -3.21 -13.67 -5.46
CA ALA A 89 -2.02 -13.73 -4.62
C ALA A 89 -1.74 -15.18 -4.16
N ARG A 90 -2.76 -15.93 -3.72
CA ARG A 90 -2.61 -17.36 -3.38
C ARG A 90 -2.09 -18.19 -4.56
N ALA A 91 -2.58 -17.90 -5.77
CA ALA A 91 -2.08 -18.56 -6.97
C ALA A 91 -0.60 -18.19 -7.27
N ARG A 92 -0.23 -16.92 -7.10
CA ARG A 92 1.14 -16.41 -7.26
C ARG A 92 2.12 -17.09 -6.30
N PHE A 93 1.72 -17.30 -5.05
CA PHE A 93 2.58 -17.85 -3.99
C PHE A 93 2.29 -19.32 -3.69
N ALA A 94 1.65 -20.05 -4.62
CA ALA A 94 1.41 -21.47 -4.44
C ALA A 94 2.75 -22.21 -4.19
N GLY A 95 2.81 -22.98 -3.10
CA GLY A 95 4.03 -23.67 -2.68
C GLY A 95 5.09 -22.81 -1.99
N THR A 96 4.75 -21.59 -1.57
CA THR A 96 5.62 -20.66 -0.84
C THR A 96 5.10 -20.49 0.60
N PRO A 97 5.45 -21.38 1.54
CA PRO A 97 4.87 -21.37 2.89
C PRO A 97 5.26 -20.15 3.74
N GLU A 98 6.29 -19.41 3.33
CA GLU A 98 6.72 -18.17 3.99
C GLU A 98 5.81 -16.97 3.71
N VAL A 99 4.82 -17.10 2.81
CA VAL A 99 3.86 -16.05 2.51
C VAL A 99 2.50 -16.40 3.10
N GLU A 100 2.09 -15.59 4.06
CA GLU A 100 0.76 -15.64 4.68
C GLU A 100 -0.14 -14.55 4.06
N LEU A 101 -1.39 -14.90 3.73
CA LEU A 101 -2.36 -13.98 3.17
C LEU A 101 -3.61 -13.95 4.06
N VAL A 102 -3.95 -12.75 4.55
CA VAL A 102 -4.99 -12.51 5.54
C VAL A 102 -6.08 -11.62 4.93
N THR A 103 -7.32 -12.05 5.03
CA THR A 103 -8.47 -11.21 4.64
C THR A 103 -8.71 -10.17 5.72
N HIS A 104 -8.48 -8.88 5.39
CA HIS A 104 -8.67 -7.78 6.32
C HIS A 104 -8.97 -6.48 5.58
N ASP A 105 -9.92 -5.70 6.09
CA ASP A 105 -10.27 -4.39 5.57
C ASP A 105 -9.44 -3.31 6.28
N LEU A 106 -8.61 -2.58 5.52
CA LEU A 106 -7.79 -1.48 6.05
C LEU A 106 -8.60 -0.31 6.63
N ALA A 107 -9.91 -0.24 6.36
CA ALA A 107 -10.80 0.70 7.04
C ALA A 107 -10.95 0.39 8.55
N LEU A 108 -10.63 -0.83 8.97
CA LEU A 108 -10.64 -1.30 10.36
C LEU A 108 -9.22 -1.29 10.94
N PRO A 109 -9.06 -1.19 12.28
CA PRO A 109 -7.75 -1.32 12.92
C PRO A 109 -7.06 -2.63 12.56
N LEU A 110 -5.75 -2.58 12.31
CA LEU A 110 -4.96 -3.77 11.98
C LEU A 110 -4.99 -4.79 13.15
N PRO A 111 -5.17 -6.08 12.86
CA PRO A 111 -5.00 -7.11 13.87
C PRO A 111 -3.52 -7.22 14.28
N ASP A 112 -3.25 -7.90 15.38
CA ASP A 112 -1.86 -8.21 15.76
C ASP A 112 -1.30 -9.27 14.80
N LEU A 113 -0.46 -8.84 13.88
CA LEU A 113 0.23 -9.69 12.90
C LEU A 113 1.71 -9.94 13.28
N GLY A 114 2.13 -9.47 14.46
CA GLY A 114 3.51 -9.53 14.93
C GLY A 114 4.36 -8.30 14.54
N ARG A 115 5.67 -8.50 14.36
CA ARG A 115 6.64 -7.43 14.09
C ARG A 115 7.36 -7.65 12.77
N PHE A 116 7.76 -6.56 12.11
CA PHE A 116 8.28 -6.56 10.76
C PHE A 116 9.51 -5.66 10.63
N ASP A 117 10.42 -6.02 9.74
CA ASP A 117 11.55 -5.16 9.34
C ASP A 117 11.11 -4.10 8.33
N LEU A 118 10.06 -4.43 7.58
CA LEU A 118 9.53 -3.62 6.50
C LEU A 118 8.00 -3.68 6.51
N VAL A 119 7.34 -2.54 6.39
CA VAL A 119 5.93 -2.43 6.03
C VAL A 119 5.86 -1.72 4.69
N VAL A 120 5.13 -2.28 3.75
CA VAL A 120 4.89 -1.69 2.43
C VAL A 120 3.40 -1.51 2.18
N SER A 121 3.05 -0.57 1.33
CA SER A 121 1.73 -0.44 0.73
C SER A 121 1.88 -0.01 -0.72
N GLY A 122 0.98 -0.45 -1.60
CA GLY A 122 0.96 -0.01 -2.98
C GLY A 122 -0.45 0.20 -3.49
N PHE A 123 -0.79 1.46 -3.76
CA PHE A 123 -2.09 1.85 -4.31
C PHE A 123 -3.29 1.32 -3.51
N ALA A 124 -3.24 1.44 -2.17
CA ALA A 124 -4.29 0.95 -1.28
C ALA A 124 -4.75 1.99 -0.24
N ILE A 125 -3.82 2.72 0.36
CA ILE A 125 -4.14 3.66 1.46
C ILE A 125 -4.92 4.86 0.94
N HIS A 126 -4.77 5.25 -0.33
CA HIS A 126 -5.50 6.39 -0.92
C HIS A 126 -7.03 6.19 -0.96
N HIS A 127 -7.53 4.98 -0.83
CA HIS A 127 -8.98 4.74 -0.70
C HIS A 127 -9.54 5.03 0.69
N LEU A 128 -8.70 5.24 1.69
CA LEU A 128 -9.11 5.52 3.05
C LEU A 128 -9.40 7.01 3.26
N GLU A 129 -10.32 7.32 4.17
CA GLU A 129 -10.51 8.69 4.65
C GLU A 129 -9.29 9.16 5.46
N ASP A 130 -9.00 10.47 5.46
CA ASP A 130 -7.80 11.03 6.10
C ASP A 130 -7.60 10.67 7.59
N PRO A 131 -8.66 10.62 8.43
CA PRO A 131 -8.48 10.14 9.81
C PRO A 131 -7.98 8.69 9.87
N ARG A 132 -8.43 7.84 8.94
CA ARG A 132 -8.00 6.45 8.88
C ARG A 132 -6.58 6.31 8.32
N LYS A 133 -6.19 7.12 7.32
CA LYS A 133 -4.79 7.19 6.85
C LYS A 133 -3.83 7.49 7.99
N ARG A 134 -4.16 8.50 8.82
CA ARG A 134 -3.35 8.84 10.00
C ARG A 134 -3.25 7.68 10.99
N ALA A 135 -4.36 6.99 11.24
CA ALA A 135 -4.38 5.85 12.14
C ALA A 135 -3.54 4.69 11.63
N ILE A 136 -3.66 4.33 10.34
CA ILE A 136 -2.89 3.21 9.76
C ILE A 136 -1.39 3.50 9.70
N TYR A 137 -0.95 4.76 9.55
CA TYR A 137 0.46 5.13 9.69
C TYR A 137 0.98 4.88 11.11
N GLY A 138 0.18 5.19 12.15
CA GLY A 138 0.50 4.84 13.54
C GLY A 138 0.55 3.32 13.77
N GLU A 139 -0.35 2.58 13.17
CA GLU A 139 -0.40 1.12 13.25
C GLU A 139 0.80 0.49 12.51
N ALA A 140 1.16 0.98 11.33
CA ALA A 140 2.36 0.57 10.60
C ALA A 140 3.63 0.85 11.42
N HIS A 141 3.74 2.05 12.03
CA HIS A 141 4.84 2.37 12.95
C HIS A 141 4.91 1.38 14.12
N ALA A 142 3.77 1.07 14.73
CA ALA A 142 3.71 0.11 15.83
C ALA A 142 4.09 -1.31 15.40
N ALA A 143 3.74 -1.74 14.20
CA ALA A 143 4.06 -3.06 13.65
C ALA A 143 5.54 -3.22 13.27
N LEU A 144 6.26 -2.15 13.00
CA LEU A 144 7.68 -2.21 12.65
C LEU A 144 8.55 -2.55 13.87
N LEU A 145 9.67 -3.19 13.64
CA LEU A 145 10.80 -3.29 14.57
C LEU A 145 11.53 -1.94 14.65
N PRO A 146 12.23 -1.61 15.74
CA PRO A 146 13.12 -0.44 15.80
C PRO A 146 14.12 -0.43 14.64
N GLY A 147 14.22 0.68 13.92
CA GLY A 147 15.01 0.83 12.71
C GLY A 147 14.37 0.29 11.42
N GLY A 148 13.18 -0.32 11.52
CA GLY A 148 12.40 -0.80 10.36
C GLY A 148 11.89 0.34 9.48
N ARG A 149 11.55 0.02 8.23
CA ARG A 149 11.10 1.02 7.23
C ARG A 149 9.64 0.83 6.85
N PHE A 150 9.00 1.96 6.55
CA PHE A 150 7.69 2.04 5.89
C PHE A 150 7.87 2.61 4.49
N LEU A 151 7.29 1.97 3.48
CA LEU A 151 7.28 2.41 2.08
C LEU A 151 5.83 2.41 1.57
N ASP A 152 5.38 3.55 1.06
CA ASP A 152 4.02 3.74 0.56
C ASP A 152 4.07 4.27 -0.87
N LEU A 153 3.86 3.39 -1.85
CA LEU A 153 3.74 3.75 -3.26
C LEU A 153 2.27 4.10 -3.53
N GLU A 154 1.98 5.39 -3.71
CA GLU A 154 0.62 5.87 -3.55
C GLU A 154 0.15 6.81 -4.66
N HIS A 155 -1.18 6.86 -4.85
CA HIS A 155 -1.87 7.88 -5.62
C HIS A 155 -2.16 9.07 -4.69
N VAL A 156 -1.59 10.22 -5.03
CA VAL A 156 -1.62 11.43 -4.18
C VAL A 156 -2.37 12.56 -4.87
N ALA A 157 -2.89 13.50 -4.09
CA ALA A 157 -3.59 14.64 -4.64
C ALA A 157 -2.65 15.57 -5.43
N SER A 158 -3.09 15.99 -6.58
CA SER A 158 -2.50 17.11 -7.32
C SER A 158 -2.66 18.43 -6.56
N ARG A 159 -1.71 19.35 -6.74
CA ARG A 159 -1.81 20.71 -6.17
C ARG A 159 -2.93 21.55 -6.77
N THR A 160 -3.34 21.25 -7.99
CA THR A 160 -4.39 22.00 -8.69
C THR A 160 -5.24 21.05 -9.54
N PRO A 161 -6.53 21.40 -9.80
CA PRO A 161 -7.38 20.63 -10.71
C PRO A 161 -6.80 20.50 -12.12
N ALA A 162 -6.07 21.51 -12.60
CA ALA A 162 -5.42 21.47 -13.92
C ALA A 162 -4.35 20.37 -14.00
N LEU A 163 -3.48 20.26 -12.98
CA LEU A 163 -2.47 19.20 -12.91
C LEU A 163 -3.11 17.82 -12.79
N HIS A 164 -4.22 17.70 -12.03
CA HIS A 164 -4.97 16.46 -11.93
C HIS A 164 -5.56 16.05 -13.29
N SER A 165 -6.14 16.99 -14.03
CA SER A 165 -6.65 16.73 -15.38
C SER A 165 -5.54 16.29 -16.34
N GLU A 166 -4.33 16.84 -16.22
CA GLU A 166 -3.16 16.39 -16.99
C GLU A 166 -2.71 14.98 -16.61
N PHE A 167 -2.81 14.60 -15.33
CA PHE A 167 -2.53 13.25 -14.88
C PHE A 167 -3.55 12.26 -15.46
N LEU A 168 -4.85 12.52 -15.32
CA LEU A 168 -5.92 11.68 -15.87
C LEU A 168 -5.76 11.51 -17.40
N ALA A 169 -5.43 12.58 -18.12
CA ALA A 169 -5.17 12.49 -19.56
C ALA A 169 -3.96 11.58 -19.88
N ALA A 170 -2.93 11.61 -19.05
CA ALA A 170 -1.73 10.77 -19.25
C ALA A 170 -1.99 9.29 -19.02
N ILE A 171 -2.94 8.93 -18.13
CA ILE A 171 -3.28 7.52 -17.80
C ILE A 171 -4.56 7.03 -18.50
N ALA A 172 -5.26 7.87 -19.26
CA ALA A 172 -6.59 7.56 -19.85
C ALA A 172 -6.59 6.29 -20.74
N HIS A 173 -5.43 5.84 -21.23
CA HIS A 173 -5.31 4.63 -22.04
C HIS A 173 -5.32 3.33 -21.20
N VAL A 174 -5.08 3.42 -19.89
CA VAL A 174 -5.11 2.30 -18.93
C VAL A 174 -6.25 2.43 -17.93
N GLU A 175 -6.61 3.65 -17.56
CA GLU A 175 -7.69 3.98 -16.64
C GLU A 175 -8.52 5.15 -17.20
N PRO A 176 -9.62 4.85 -17.89
CA PRO A 176 -10.47 5.89 -18.48
C PRO A 176 -11.38 6.51 -17.41
N GLY A 177 -10.95 7.63 -16.83
CA GLY A 177 -11.71 8.38 -15.84
C GLY A 177 -11.06 8.35 -14.45
N GLU A 178 -11.76 8.97 -13.51
CA GLU A 178 -11.34 8.99 -12.10
C GLU A 178 -12.06 7.87 -11.34
N ASP A 179 -11.30 7.13 -10.54
CA ASP A 179 -11.89 6.14 -9.62
C ASP A 179 -12.67 6.88 -8.53
N PRO A 180 -14.00 6.66 -8.42
CA PRO A 180 -14.84 7.34 -7.42
C PRO A 180 -14.52 6.94 -5.99
N SER A 181 -13.77 5.86 -5.77
CA SER A 181 -13.32 5.43 -4.45
C SER A 181 -12.10 6.20 -3.95
N ASN A 182 -11.43 6.96 -4.81
CA ASN A 182 -10.25 7.75 -4.42
C ASN A 182 -10.57 8.78 -3.34
N ARG A 183 -9.70 8.84 -2.34
CA ARG A 183 -9.67 9.82 -1.25
C ARG A 183 -8.25 10.39 -1.17
N LEU A 184 -7.86 11.07 -2.25
CA LEU A 184 -6.47 11.51 -2.41
C LEU A 184 -6.10 12.58 -1.39
N ALA A 185 -4.90 12.48 -0.83
CA ALA A 185 -4.32 13.47 0.06
C ALA A 185 -3.01 14.03 -0.52
N PRO A 186 -2.70 15.32 -0.30
CA PRO A 186 -1.42 15.90 -0.73
C PRO A 186 -0.22 15.19 -0.10
N VAL A 187 0.89 15.10 -0.83
CA VAL A 187 2.15 14.52 -0.32
C VAL A 187 2.55 15.18 0.99
N GLU A 188 2.51 16.51 1.05
CA GLU A 188 2.95 17.28 2.21
C GLU A 188 2.13 16.98 3.48
N ASP A 189 0.84 16.65 3.32
CA ASP A 189 0.00 16.26 4.43
C ASP A 189 0.36 14.86 4.93
N GLN A 190 0.57 13.93 4.01
CA GLN A 190 0.93 12.55 4.34
C GLN A 190 2.31 12.47 5.00
N LEU A 191 3.31 13.24 4.53
CA LEU A 191 4.62 13.34 5.20
C LEU A 191 4.46 13.84 6.65
N ARG A 192 3.67 14.90 6.88
CA ARG A 192 3.38 15.39 8.24
C ARG A 192 2.68 14.35 9.12
N TRP A 193 1.78 13.53 8.53
CA TRP A 193 1.10 12.48 9.29
C TRP A 193 2.05 11.34 9.66
N LEU A 194 2.99 11.00 8.80
CA LEU A 194 4.05 10.04 9.12
C LEU A 194 4.96 10.54 10.24
N GLU A 195 5.40 11.81 10.19
CA GLU A 195 6.16 12.43 11.29
C GLU A 195 5.37 12.42 12.60
N ALA A 196 4.09 12.80 12.56
CA ALA A 196 3.20 12.77 13.70
C ALA A 196 2.95 11.38 14.28
N ALA A 197 3.03 10.33 13.44
CA ALA A 197 2.98 8.93 13.87
C ALA A 197 4.27 8.43 14.55
N GLY A 198 5.32 9.25 14.57
CA GLY A 198 6.60 8.94 15.23
C GLY A 198 7.70 8.42 14.32
N PHE A 199 7.51 8.47 13.02
CA PHE A 199 8.56 8.15 12.05
C PHE A 199 9.62 9.26 11.99
N GLU A 200 10.83 8.88 11.61
CA GLU A 200 11.96 9.76 11.24
C GLU A 200 12.39 9.47 9.79
N ASP A 201 13.27 10.31 9.23
CA ASP A 201 13.72 10.20 7.83
C ASP A 201 12.55 10.12 6.84
N VAL A 202 11.51 10.92 7.09
CA VAL A 202 10.28 10.94 6.29
C VAL A 202 10.50 11.79 5.05
N ASP A 203 10.36 11.20 3.86
CA ASP A 203 10.51 11.93 2.60
C ASP A 203 9.71 11.29 1.45
N CYS A 204 9.50 12.08 0.38
CA CYS A 204 9.01 11.60 -0.89
C CYS A 204 10.20 11.24 -1.80
N HIS A 205 10.51 9.96 -1.92
CA HIS A 205 11.68 9.44 -2.62
C HIS A 205 11.52 9.39 -4.14
N TRP A 206 10.28 9.33 -4.62
CA TRP A 206 9.97 9.36 -6.04
C TRP A 206 8.60 9.99 -6.25
N LYS A 207 8.45 10.74 -7.34
CA LYS A 207 7.15 11.31 -7.73
C LYS A 207 7.06 11.47 -9.23
N TRP A 208 5.96 11.00 -9.80
CA TRP A 208 5.55 11.32 -11.15
C TRP A 208 4.07 11.75 -11.13
N ARG A 209 3.81 13.04 -11.40
CA ARG A 209 2.46 13.64 -11.32
C ARG A 209 1.78 13.29 -9.98
N ASP A 210 0.67 12.54 -10.04
CA ASP A 210 -0.12 12.14 -8.88
C ASP A 210 0.29 10.76 -8.31
N LEU A 211 1.39 10.18 -8.78
CA LEU A 211 2.00 8.98 -8.20
C LEU A 211 3.23 9.36 -7.38
N ALA A 212 3.37 8.81 -6.18
CA ALA A 212 4.50 9.11 -5.30
C ALA A 212 4.92 7.87 -4.49
N LEU A 213 6.21 7.78 -4.17
CA LEU A 213 6.74 6.87 -3.16
C LEU A 213 7.11 7.67 -1.91
N LEU A 214 6.38 7.46 -0.84
CA LEU A 214 6.70 7.99 0.49
C LEU A 214 7.50 6.94 1.24
N ALA A 215 8.55 7.36 1.92
CA ALA A 215 9.34 6.46 2.74
C ALA A 215 9.62 7.09 4.11
N ALA A 216 9.68 6.23 5.12
CA ALA A 216 9.91 6.64 6.49
C ALA A 216 10.59 5.53 7.27
N ARG A 217 11.23 5.87 8.39
CA ARG A 217 11.91 4.93 9.26
C ARG A 217 11.38 5.00 10.68
N ARG A 218 11.10 3.84 11.30
CA ARG A 218 10.89 3.79 12.74
C ARG A 218 12.23 4.07 13.44
N PRO A 219 12.30 4.99 14.42
CA PRO A 219 13.51 5.22 15.20
C PRO A 219 14.11 3.93 15.74
N ALA A 220 15.44 3.81 15.67
CA ALA A 220 16.13 2.72 16.35
C ALA A 220 16.07 2.93 17.87
N ASP A 221 16.07 1.83 18.63
CA ASP A 221 16.20 1.95 20.08
C ASP A 221 17.49 2.70 20.39
N ARG A 222 17.41 3.74 21.21
CA ARG A 222 18.62 4.42 21.70
C ARG A 222 19.42 3.40 22.47
N ARG A 223 20.61 3.08 21.96
CA ARG A 223 21.56 2.30 22.78
C ARG A 223 21.84 3.10 24.05
N PRO A 224 21.73 2.47 25.22
CA PRO A 224 22.07 3.12 26.48
C PRO A 224 23.53 3.56 26.53
#